data_0fb46d3ea6d22c79cd80cdf6482d2139
#
_entry.id   0fb46d3ea6d22c79cd80cdf6482d2139
#
_cell.length_a   1.000
_cell.length_b   1.000
_cell.length_c   1.000
_cell.angle_alpha   90.00
_cell.angle_beta   90.00
_cell.angle_gamma   90.00
#
_symmetry.space_group_name_H-M   'P 1'
#
loop_
_entity.id
_entity.type
_entity.pdbx_description
1 polymer ?
#
loop_
_entity_poly.entity_id
_entity_poly.type
_entity_poly.pdbx_seq_one_letter_code
_entity_poly.pdbx_strand_id
1 'polypeptide(L)'
;MIGKTTLALGTASLLAAGAAAAAENWDMPVAYPADNYHTVNAQKFVDAVRECTGGNLDITLHANGSLFKGDEIKRAVQTGDAQIGERLLSAHANENAVFGYDSVPFLATSFDASDALRDAARSTLNEVLNEQGLTLLYSVPWPPQGLYFGQPIESKADMEGIKFRAYNAATARVAELAGMVPTQIEAAELKQALATGVVAAFISSGSTGVDEKVWEDLTHF
;
A
#
# COMPACT_ATOMS: atom_id res chain seq x y z
N MET A 1 72.27 29.30 -45.28
CA MET A 1 71.45 28.03 -45.18
C MET A 1 70.46 28.24 -44.06
N ILE A 2 69.18 28.43 -44.40
CA ILE A 2 68.14 28.73 -43.40
C ILE A 2 67.32 27.45 -43.23
N GLY A 3 67.43 26.84 -42.04
CA GLY A 3 66.66 25.64 -41.68
C GLY A 3 65.24 26.02 -41.33
N LYS A 4 64.23 25.40 -42.01
CA LYS A 4 62.80 25.53 -41.69
C LYS A 4 62.44 24.48 -40.65
N THR A 5 62.04 24.93 -39.46
CA THR A 5 61.51 24.08 -38.40
C THR A 5 59.97 24.04 -38.55
N THR A 6 59.44 22.86 -38.86
CA THR A 6 57.97 22.64 -38.99
C THR A 6 57.43 22.26 -37.61
N LEU A 7 56.54 23.10 -37.08
CA LEU A 7 55.85 22.87 -35.84
C LEU A 7 54.59 22.04 -36.15
N ALA A 8 54.50 20.79 -35.68
CA ALA A 8 53.30 19.96 -35.79
C ALA A 8 52.38 20.24 -34.60
N LEU A 9 51.21 20.84 -34.85
CA LEU A 9 50.11 20.96 -33.87
C LEU A 9 49.40 19.60 -33.77
N GLY A 10 49.61 18.93 -32.67
CA GLY A 10 48.82 17.75 -32.29
C GLY A 10 47.48 18.19 -31.68
N THR A 11 46.38 17.91 -32.38
CA THR A 11 45.02 18.05 -31.83
C THR A 11 44.75 16.91 -30.87
N ALA A 12 44.76 17.20 -29.58
CA ALA A 12 44.27 16.28 -28.53
C ALA A 12 42.75 16.30 -28.51
N SER A 13 42.11 15.27 -29.06
CA SER A 13 40.68 15.05 -28.91
C SER A 13 40.40 14.58 -27.47
N LEU A 14 39.84 15.45 -26.61
CA LEU A 14 39.26 15.05 -25.33
C LEU A 14 37.99 14.23 -25.64
N LEU A 15 38.08 12.92 -25.54
CA LEU A 15 36.93 12.04 -25.37
C LEU A 15 36.36 12.29 -23.98
N ALA A 16 35.30 13.09 -23.89
CA ALA A 16 34.46 13.15 -22.71
C ALA A 16 33.74 11.81 -22.60
N ALA A 17 34.32 10.86 -21.88
CA ALA A 17 33.60 9.67 -21.41
C ALA A 17 32.54 10.17 -20.42
N GLY A 18 31.31 10.32 -20.91
CA GLY A 18 30.16 10.49 -20.02
C GLY A 18 30.13 9.31 -19.07
N ALA A 19 30.39 9.56 -17.79
CA ALA A 19 30.17 8.55 -16.75
C ALA A 19 28.68 8.19 -16.83
N ALA A 20 28.36 6.98 -17.31
CA ALA A 20 27.04 6.43 -17.13
C ALA A 20 26.79 6.40 -15.61
N ALA A 21 25.82 7.17 -15.15
CA ALA A 21 25.39 7.08 -13.75
C ALA A 21 25.02 5.61 -13.50
N ALA A 22 25.55 5.03 -12.42
CA ALA A 22 25.13 3.69 -12.03
C ALA A 22 23.62 3.71 -11.78
N ALA A 23 22.93 2.68 -12.24
CA ALA A 23 21.50 2.54 -11.99
C ALA A 23 21.26 2.56 -10.47
N GLU A 24 20.27 3.35 -10.04
CA GLU A 24 19.83 3.41 -8.66
C GLU A 24 18.82 2.28 -8.42
N ASN A 25 19.01 1.51 -7.34
CA ASN A 25 18.12 0.41 -7.00
C ASN A 25 17.33 0.76 -5.74
N TRP A 26 16.02 0.63 -5.82
CA TRP A 26 15.10 0.87 -4.71
C TRP A 26 14.34 -0.41 -4.36
N ASP A 27 13.96 -0.52 -3.09
CA ASP A 27 13.07 -1.55 -2.59
C ASP A 27 11.69 -0.97 -2.29
N MET A 28 10.63 -1.65 -2.81
CA MET A 28 9.24 -1.28 -2.62
C MET A 28 8.48 -2.39 -1.88
N PRO A 29 8.45 -2.41 -0.55
CA PRO A 29 7.56 -3.30 0.19
C PRO A 29 6.09 -2.97 -0.05
N VAL A 30 5.29 -4.01 -0.25
CA VAL A 30 3.84 -3.98 -0.44
C VAL A 30 3.18 -4.95 0.52
N ALA A 31 2.12 -4.51 1.21
CA ALA A 31 1.48 -5.29 2.25
C ALA A 31 0.63 -6.46 1.71
N TYR A 32 0.25 -6.43 0.43
CA TYR A 32 -0.75 -7.33 -0.16
C TYR A 32 -0.13 -8.46 -1.00
N PRO A 33 -0.88 -9.58 -1.20
CA PRO A 33 -0.48 -10.65 -2.09
C PRO A 33 -0.17 -10.18 -3.51
N ALA A 34 0.61 -10.96 -4.27
CA ALA A 34 1.10 -10.57 -5.59
C ALA A 34 -0.02 -10.39 -6.64
N ASP A 35 -1.10 -11.14 -6.49
CA ASP A 35 -2.30 -11.10 -7.36
C ASP A 35 -3.34 -10.03 -6.95
N ASN A 36 -3.17 -9.41 -5.79
CA ASN A 36 -4.03 -8.30 -5.38
C ASN A 36 -3.86 -7.10 -6.32
N TYR A 37 -4.95 -6.43 -6.68
CA TYR A 37 -4.91 -5.35 -7.67
C TYR A 37 -4.05 -4.14 -7.26
N HIS A 38 -3.86 -3.88 -5.96
CA HIS A 38 -2.90 -2.86 -5.48
C HIS A 38 -1.47 -3.24 -5.85
N THR A 39 -1.08 -4.50 -5.60
CA THR A 39 0.25 -5.02 -5.95
C THR A 39 0.46 -5.04 -7.46
N VAL A 40 -0.56 -5.47 -8.23
CA VAL A 40 -0.52 -5.44 -9.70
C VAL A 40 -0.38 -3.99 -10.22
N ASN A 41 -1.08 -3.02 -9.60
CA ASN A 41 -0.95 -1.61 -9.96
C ASN A 41 0.43 -1.05 -9.58
N ALA A 42 0.97 -1.42 -8.42
CA ALA A 42 2.32 -1.05 -8.00
C ALA A 42 3.38 -1.61 -8.97
N GLN A 43 3.21 -2.84 -9.49
CA GLN A 43 4.10 -3.39 -10.50
C GLN A 43 4.07 -2.59 -11.80
N LYS A 44 2.89 -2.16 -12.27
CA LYS A 44 2.77 -1.28 -13.45
C LYS A 44 3.48 0.05 -13.24
N PHE A 45 3.40 0.61 -12.04
CA PHE A 45 4.13 1.82 -11.69
C PHE A 45 5.65 1.60 -11.76
N VAL A 46 6.15 0.52 -11.17
CA VAL A 46 7.57 0.14 -11.20
C VAL A 46 8.07 -0.02 -12.63
N ASP A 47 7.31 -0.74 -13.47
CA ASP A 47 7.66 -0.95 -14.89
C ASP A 47 7.71 0.38 -15.66
N ALA A 48 6.74 1.28 -15.43
CA ALA A 48 6.70 2.61 -16.05
C ALA A 48 7.88 3.49 -15.60
N VAL A 49 8.28 3.44 -14.33
CA VAL A 49 9.45 4.16 -13.82
C VAL A 49 10.72 3.65 -14.49
N ARG A 50 10.91 2.33 -14.60
CA ARG A 50 12.06 1.74 -15.30
C ARG A 50 12.12 2.20 -16.76
N GLU A 51 10.99 2.18 -17.46
CA GLU A 51 10.90 2.64 -18.85
C GLU A 51 11.22 4.13 -18.98
N CYS A 52 10.56 4.99 -18.21
CA CYS A 52 10.74 6.45 -18.26
C CYS A 52 12.16 6.89 -17.91
N THR A 53 12.85 6.16 -17.01
CA THR A 53 14.23 6.48 -16.62
C THR A 53 15.28 5.81 -17.50
N GLY A 54 14.87 5.03 -18.50
CA GLY A 54 15.79 4.24 -19.33
C GLY A 54 16.61 3.24 -18.51
N GLY A 55 16.05 2.74 -17.39
CA GLY A 55 16.70 1.82 -16.48
C GLY A 55 17.66 2.47 -15.48
N ASN A 56 17.71 3.80 -15.39
CA ASN A 56 18.54 4.50 -14.41
C ASN A 56 17.99 4.39 -12.97
N LEU A 57 16.70 4.13 -12.83
CA LEU A 57 16.07 3.77 -11.56
C LEU A 57 15.37 2.41 -11.73
N ASP A 58 15.80 1.44 -10.95
CA ASP A 58 15.22 0.10 -10.88
C ASP A 58 14.60 -0.14 -9.50
N ILE A 59 13.30 -0.44 -9.47
CA ILE A 59 12.56 -0.66 -8.22
C ILE A 59 12.21 -2.14 -8.14
N THR A 60 12.62 -2.80 -7.06
CA THR A 60 12.24 -4.17 -6.75
C THR A 60 11.00 -4.17 -5.86
N LEU A 61 9.91 -4.77 -6.34
CA LEU A 61 8.67 -4.89 -5.58
C LEU A 61 8.70 -6.15 -4.71
N HIS A 62 8.37 -6.00 -3.42
CA HIS A 62 8.31 -7.06 -2.43
C HIS A 62 6.87 -7.23 -1.93
N ALA A 63 6.13 -8.16 -2.53
CA ALA A 63 4.73 -8.41 -2.21
C ALA A 63 4.55 -9.19 -0.89
N ASN A 64 3.31 -9.22 -0.41
CA ASN A 64 2.86 -10.06 0.71
C ASN A 64 3.60 -9.80 2.03
N GLY A 65 4.05 -8.57 2.27
CA GLY A 65 4.80 -8.23 3.49
C GLY A 65 6.12 -8.98 3.62
N SER A 66 6.73 -9.42 2.52
CA SER A 66 7.92 -10.29 2.52
C SER A 66 9.21 -9.57 2.95
N LEU A 67 9.32 -8.26 2.70
CA LEU A 67 10.48 -7.47 3.14
C LEU A 67 10.21 -6.80 4.49
N PHE A 68 9.05 -6.14 4.61
CA PHE A 68 8.53 -5.55 5.85
C PHE A 68 7.05 -5.91 5.98
N LYS A 69 6.59 -6.22 7.19
CA LYS A 69 5.16 -6.42 7.46
C LYS A 69 4.38 -5.14 7.21
N GLY A 70 3.07 -5.27 6.95
CA GLY A 70 2.22 -4.16 6.60
C GLY A 70 2.32 -2.96 7.56
N ASP A 71 2.33 -3.20 8.85
CA ASP A 71 2.44 -2.19 9.90
C ASP A 71 3.85 -1.55 10.01
N GLU A 72 4.89 -2.19 9.45
CA GLU A 72 6.27 -1.72 9.46
C GLU A 72 6.62 -0.86 8.24
N ILE A 73 5.90 -0.98 7.11
CA ILE A 73 6.25 -0.37 5.82
C ILE A 73 6.41 1.16 5.93
N LYS A 74 5.44 1.85 6.53
CA LYS A 74 5.50 3.31 6.68
C LYS A 74 6.77 3.74 7.41
N ARG A 75 7.10 3.05 8.51
CA ARG A 75 8.31 3.35 9.29
C ARG A 75 9.57 3.04 8.49
N ALA A 76 9.62 1.92 7.77
CA ALA A 76 10.78 1.56 6.94
C ALA A 76 11.11 2.65 5.91
N VAL A 77 10.07 3.25 5.28
CA VAL A 77 10.28 4.38 4.38
C VAL A 77 10.72 5.64 5.13
N GLN A 78 10.16 5.93 6.28
CA GLN A 78 10.55 7.09 7.11
C GLN A 78 12.01 7.02 7.60
N THR A 79 12.51 5.83 7.87
CA THR A 79 13.89 5.61 8.36
C THR A 79 14.89 5.37 7.24
N GLY A 80 14.44 5.26 5.98
CA GLY A 80 15.29 5.02 4.82
C GLY A 80 15.69 3.54 4.64
N ASP A 81 15.08 2.63 5.38
CA ASP A 81 15.28 1.18 5.22
C ASP A 81 14.61 0.66 3.93
N ALA A 82 13.64 1.40 3.40
CA ALA A 82 13.11 1.29 2.05
C ALA A 82 12.94 2.70 1.45
N GLN A 83 13.06 2.83 0.13
CA GLN A 83 12.99 4.14 -0.53
C GLN A 83 11.56 4.53 -0.89
N ILE A 84 10.70 3.55 -1.06
CA ILE A 84 9.29 3.69 -1.44
C ILE A 84 8.51 2.53 -0.80
N GLY A 85 7.19 2.67 -0.64
CA GLY A 85 6.34 1.58 -0.13
C GLY A 85 4.88 1.81 -0.43
N GLU A 86 4.08 0.75 -0.42
CA GLU A 86 2.63 0.79 -0.57
C GLU A 86 1.97 0.32 0.71
N ARG A 87 1.06 1.13 1.25
CA ARG A 87 0.44 0.85 2.54
C ARG A 87 -0.96 1.45 2.67
N LEU A 88 -1.87 0.72 3.32
CA LEU A 88 -3.17 1.22 3.74
C LEU A 88 -2.99 2.37 4.76
N LEU A 89 -3.35 3.58 4.37
CA LEU A 89 -3.09 4.77 5.17
C LEU A 89 -3.92 4.80 6.46
N SER A 90 -5.17 4.33 6.41
CA SER A 90 -6.07 4.30 7.59
C SER A 90 -5.60 3.40 8.74
N ALA A 91 -4.63 2.50 8.51
CA ALA A 91 -3.99 1.75 9.58
C ALA A 91 -3.20 2.64 10.54
N HIS A 92 -2.83 3.86 10.11
CA HIS A 92 -2.09 4.86 10.88
C HIS A 92 -2.97 6.01 11.40
N ALA A 93 -4.31 5.84 11.43
CA ALA A 93 -5.24 6.87 11.91
C ALA A 93 -5.05 7.26 13.38
N ASN A 94 -4.37 6.41 14.17
CA ASN A 94 -3.96 6.72 15.54
C ASN A 94 -2.82 7.75 15.62
N GLU A 95 -2.02 7.90 14.57
CA GLU A 95 -0.94 8.90 14.51
C GLU A 95 -1.49 10.28 14.11
N ASN A 96 -2.40 10.30 13.13
CA ASN A 96 -3.10 11.49 12.70
C ASN A 96 -4.47 11.11 12.13
N ALA A 97 -5.53 11.79 12.60
CA ALA A 97 -6.91 11.50 12.21
C ALA A 97 -7.15 11.63 10.69
N VAL A 98 -6.38 12.45 9.99
CA VAL A 98 -6.50 12.61 8.54
C VAL A 98 -6.21 11.31 7.79
N PHE A 99 -5.40 10.42 8.34
CA PHE A 99 -5.13 9.11 7.71
C PHE A 99 -6.35 8.19 7.69
N GLY A 100 -7.34 8.45 8.55
CA GLY A 100 -8.60 7.71 8.59
C GLY A 100 -9.77 8.43 7.91
N TYR A 101 -9.52 9.43 7.08
CA TYR A 101 -10.56 10.28 6.46
C TYR A 101 -11.60 9.48 5.67
N ASP A 102 -11.20 8.36 5.07
CA ASP A 102 -12.04 7.47 4.26
C ASP A 102 -12.64 6.28 5.04
N SER A 103 -12.33 6.18 6.35
CA SER A 103 -12.80 5.10 7.21
C SER A 103 -14.10 5.42 7.97
N VAL A 104 -14.73 6.54 7.67
CA VAL A 104 -16.03 6.91 8.26
C VAL A 104 -17.13 6.12 7.55
N PRO A 105 -17.90 5.26 8.27
CA PRO A 105 -18.93 4.44 7.65
C PRO A 105 -19.95 5.29 6.86
N PHE A 106 -20.28 4.83 5.65
CA PHE A 106 -21.26 5.42 4.74
C PHE A 106 -20.93 6.82 4.19
N LEU A 107 -19.76 7.38 4.47
CA LEU A 107 -19.35 8.69 3.96
C LEU A 107 -19.06 8.65 2.45
N ALA A 108 -18.35 7.63 1.99
CA ALA A 108 -18.06 7.40 0.57
C ALA A 108 -18.48 5.97 0.20
N THR A 109 -19.55 5.83 -0.59
CA THR A 109 -20.15 4.53 -0.97
C THR A 109 -20.00 4.21 -2.45
N SER A 110 -19.23 5.03 -3.20
CA SER A 110 -18.88 4.83 -4.60
C SER A 110 -17.46 5.30 -4.88
N PHE A 111 -16.90 4.91 -6.02
CA PHE A 111 -15.58 5.41 -6.43
C PHE A 111 -15.59 6.92 -6.67
N ASP A 112 -16.64 7.49 -7.27
CA ASP A 112 -16.77 8.94 -7.47
C ASP A 112 -16.77 9.69 -6.13
N ALA A 113 -17.49 9.18 -5.13
CA ALA A 113 -17.51 9.76 -3.78
C ALA A 113 -16.13 9.61 -3.09
N SER A 114 -15.45 8.49 -3.28
CA SER A 114 -14.09 8.26 -2.77
C SER A 114 -13.08 9.22 -3.41
N ASP A 115 -13.17 9.45 -4.72
CA ASP A 115 -12.32 10.39 -5.43
C ASP A 115 -12.53 11.84 -4.97
N ALA A 116 -13.79 12.26 -4.82
CA ALA A 116 -14.12 13.58 -4.29
C ALA A 116 -13.59 13.77 -2.86
N LEU A 117 -13.71 12.75 -2.02
CA LEU A 117 -13.21 12.76 -0.65
C LEU A 117 -11.68 12.81 -0.60
N ARG A 118 -10.99 12.03 -1.45
CA ARG A 118 -9.52 12.08 -1.61
C ARG A 118 -9.07 13.46 -2.04
N ASP A 119 -9.72 14.06 -3.04
CA ASP A 119 -9.36 15.39 -3.54
C ASP A 119 -9.52 16.46 -2.46
N ALA A 120 -10.57 16.37 -1.66
CA ALA A 120 -10.77 17.25 -0.51
C ALA A 120 -9.70 17.07 0.59
N ALA A 121 -9.26 15.86 0.85
CA ALA A 121 -8.26 15.54 1.88
C ALA A 121 -6.81 15.75 1.41
N ARG A 122 -6.56 15.83 0.10
CA ARG A 122 -5.22 15.74 -0.51
C ARG A 122 -4.22 16.75 0.03
N SER A 123 -4.62 18.00 0.22
CA SER A 123 -3.71 19.04 0.73
C SER A 123 -3.23 18.71 2.13
N THR A 124 -4.16 18.38 3.03
CA THR A 124 -3.86 18.03 4.42
C THR A 124 -3.06 16.74 4.52
N LEU A 125 -3.38 15.74 3.69
CA LEU A 125 -2.61 14.49 3.62
C LEU A 125 -1.15 14.74 3.23
N ASN A 126 -0.92 15.54 2.19
CA ASN A 126 0.43 15.88 1.73
C ASN A 126 1.20 16.65 2.82
N GLU A 127 0.56 17.61 3.48
CA GLU A 127 1.17 18.38 4.56
C GLU A 127 1.62 17.46 5.70
N VAL A 128 0.71 16.62 6.23
CA VAL A 128 1.01 15.72 7.35
C VAL A 128 2.07 14.66 6.96
N LEU A 129 2.03 14.14 5.74
CA LEU A 129 3.04 13.17 5.28
C LEU A 129 4.41 13.84 5.11
N ASN A 130 4.45 15.06 4.54
CA ASN A 130 5.70 15.82 4.39
C ASN A 130 6.34 16.17 5.74
N GLU A 131 5.54 16.52 6.77
CA GLU A 131 6.01 16.74 8.14
C GLU A 131 6.65 15.46 8.74
N GLN A 132 6.24 14.29 8.25
CA GLN A 132 6.78 13.00 8.64
C GLN A 132 7.93 12.51 7.74
N GLY A 133 8.43 13.36 6.82
CA GLY A 133 9.50 13.01 5.87
C GLY A 133 9.05 12.10 4.72
N LEU A 134 7.75 12.01 4.47
CA LEU A 134 7.16 11.17 3.43
C LEU A 134 6.56 12.04 2.31
N THR A 135 6.61 11.54 1.08
CA THR A 135 5.96 12.15 -0.08
C THR A 135 4.91 11.20 -0.65
N LEU A 136 3.67 11.67 -0.76
CA LEU A 136 2.60 10.90 -1.41
C LEU A 136 2.75 10.98 -2.93
N LEU A 137 2.99 9.86 -3.59
CA LEU A 137 3.11 9.79 -5.05
C LEU A 137 1.74 9.61 -5.71
N TYR A 138 0.99 8.61 -5.29
CA TYR A 138 -0.37 8.31 -5.75
C TYR A 138 -1.18 7.61 -4.66
N SER A 139 -2.47 7.46 -4.89
CA SER A 139 -3.37 6.66 -4.06
C SER A 139 -4.26 5.79 -4.91
N VAL A 140 -4.60 4.60 -4.41
CA VAL A 140 -5.48 3.63 -5.07
C VAL A 140 -6.63 3.34 -4.12
N PRO A 141 -7.90 3.59 -4.52
CA PRO A 141 -9.04 3.35 -3.64
C PRO A 141 -9.35 1.86 -3.55
N TRP A 142 -9.76 1.41 -2.37
CA TRP A 142 -10.41 0.13 -2.18
C TRP A 142 -11.88 0.21 -2.59
N PRO A 143 -12.49 -0.89 -3.10
CA PRO A 143 -13.94 -0.97 -3.26
C PRO A 143 -14.66 -0.84 -1.92
N PRO A 144 -15.98 -0.58 -1.93
CA PRO A 144 -16.77 -0.58 -0.69
C PRO A 144 -16.56 -1.84 0.14
N GLN A 145 -16.58 -1.67 1.46
CA GLN A 145 -16.33 -2.75 2.40
C GLN A 145 -17.62 -3.50 2.75
N GLY A 146 -17.53 -4.82 2.84
CA GLY A 146 -18.59 -5.71 3.28
C GLY A 146 -18.21 -6.48 4.54
N LEU A 147 -19.21 -7.05 5.20
CA LEU A 147 -19.06 -7.93 6.35
C LEU A 147 -19.18 -9.38 5.90
N TYR A 148 -18.32 -10.25 6.39
CA TYR A 148 -18.23 -11.66 6.01
C TYR A 148 -18.38 -12.52 7.25
N PHE A 149 -19.33 -13.49 7.23
CA PHE A 149 -19.64 -14.35 8.36
C PHE A 149 -19.74 -15.83 7.95
N GLY A 150 -19.46 -16.74 8.88
CA GLY A 150 -19.67 -18.17 8.71
C GLY A 150 -21.12 -18.62 9.01
N GLN A 151 -21.98 -17.71 9.44
CA GLN A 151 -23.36 -17.96 9.83
C GLN A 151 -24.28 -16.82 9.38
N PRO A 152 -25.60 -17.06 9.25
CA PRO A 152 -26.56 -15.99 8.99
C PRO A 152 -26.54 -14.95 10.12
N ILE A 153 -26.64 -13.67 9.74
CA ILE A 153 -26.77 -12.54 10.65
C ILE A 153 -28.06 -11.79 10.29
N GLU A 154 -29.07 -11.90 11.13
CA GLU A 154 -30.36 -11.26 10.96
C GLU A 154 -30.51 -10.04 11.88
N SER A 155 -29.74 -10.00 12.95
CA SER A 155 -29.78 -8.94 13.95
C SER A 155 -28.43 -8.68 14.57
N LYS A 156 -28.30 -7.56 15.32
CA LYS A 156 -27.11 -7.28 16.12
C LYS A 156 -26.83 -8.37 17.17
N ALA A 157 -27.87 -9.01 17.72
CA ALA A 157 -27.70 -10.05 18.72
C ALA A 157 -26.93 -11.28 18.18
N ASP A 158 -27.04 -11.55 16.89
CA ASP A 158 -26.35 -12.65 16.23
C ASP A 158 -24.84 -12.41 16.10
N MET A 159 -24.40 -11.15 16.25
CA MET A 159 -22.97 -10.75 16.21
C MET A 159 -22.28 -10.88 17.57
N GLU A 160 -23.01 -11.01 18.67
CA GLU A 160 -22.45 -10.96 20.01
C GLU A 160 -21.39 -12.05 20.23
N GLY A 161 -20.21 -11.62 20.65
CA GLY A 161 -19.09 -12.52 20.96
C GLY A 161 -18.37 -13.14 19.75
N ILE A 162 -18.76 -12.83 18.52
CA ILE A 162 -18.06 -13.33 17.32
C ILE A 162 -16.64 -12.75 17.28
N LYS A 163 -15.64 -13.63 17.15
CA LYS A 163 -14.25 -13.25 16.92
C LYS A 163 -14.12 -12.63 15.52
N PHE A 164 -13.80 -11.35 15.47
CA PHE A 164 -13.87 -10.55 14.25
C PHE A 164 -12.52 -9.97 13.85
N ARG A 165 -12.12 -10.17 12.60
CA ARG A 165 -10.94 -9.47 12.09
C ARG A 165 -11.28 -8.04 11.70
N ALA A 166 -10.58 -7.10 12.30
CA ALA A 166 -10.50 -5.72 11.90
C ALA A 166 -9.15 -5.44 11.21
N TYR A 167 -9.06 -4.39 10.39
CA TYR A 167 -7.79 -3.99 9.75
C TYR A 167 -7.31 -2.59 10.17
N ASN A 168 -8.12 -1.86 10.92
CA ASN A 168 -7.77 -0.57 11.52
C ASN A 168 -8.63 -0.27 12.75
N ALA A 169 -8.33 0.81 13.45
CA ALA A 169 -9.04 1.20 14.66
C ALA A 169 -10.54 1.47 14.44
N ALA A 170 -10.92 2.05 13.28
CA ALA A 170 -12.33 2.33 12.97
C ALA A 170 -13.13 1.03 12.81
N THR A 171 -12.60 0.05 12.08
CA THR A 171 -13.26 -1.25 11.91
C THR A 171 -13.30 -2.07 13.19
N ALA A 172 -12.27 -1.95 14.04
CA ALA A 172 -12.30 -2.53 15.39
C ALA A 172 -13.43 -1.89 16.23
N ARG A 173 -13.58 -0.57 16.17
CA ARG A 173 -14.64 0.13 16.88
C ARG A 173 -16.04 -0.26 16.41
N VAL A 174 -16.23 -0.45 15.09
CA VAL A 174 -17.49 -0.97 14.53
C VAL A 174 -17.81 -2.35 15.10
N ALA A 175 -16.83 -3.24 15.15
CA ALA A 175 -17.00 -4.58 15.73
C ALA A 175 -17.39 -4.52 17.22
N GLU A 176 -16.70 -3.73 18.02
CA GLU A 176 -17.04 -3.53 19.46
C GLU A 176 -18.47 -3.02 19.64
N LEU A 177 -18.88 -2.01 18.87
CA LEU A 177 -20.23 -1.44 18.94
C LEU A 177 -21.31 -2.45 18.53
N ALA A 178 -20.96 -3.42 17.70
CA ALA A 178 -21.83 -4.54 17.32
C ALA A 178 -21.85 -5.68 18.33
N GLY A 179 -20.96 -5.67 19.35
CA GLY A 179 -20.83 -6.73 20.33
C GLY A 179 -19.85 -7.84 19.96
N MET A 180 -19.15 -7.68 18.85
CA MET A 180 -18.11 -8.61 18.39
C MET A 180 -16.79 -8.41 19.16
N VAL A 181 -15.89 -9.39 19.08
CA VAL A 181 -14.55 -9.34 19.68
C VAL A 181 -13.51 -9.10 18.58
N PRO A 182 -13.06 -7.85 18.39
CA PRO A 182 -12.13 -7.53 17.29
C PRO A 182 -10.70 -7.96 17.61
N THR A 183 -10.01 -8.43 16.56
CA THR A 183 -8.57 -8.62 16.52
C THR A 183 -8.05 -7.96 15.25
N GLN A 184 -7.02 -7.11 15.37
CA GLN A 184 -6.42 -6.49 14.20
C GLN A 184 -5.44 -7.47 13.55
N ILE A 185 -5.68 -7.78 12.25
CA ILE A 185 -4.91 -8.75 11.48
C ILE A 185 -4.65 -8.17 10.10
N GLU A 186 -3.41 -8.23 9.65
CA GLU A 186 -2.98 -7.78 8.33
C GLU A 186 -3.60 -8.65 7.22
N ALA A 187 -3.71 -8.08 6.01
CA ALA A 187 -4.33 -8.78 4.88
C ALA A 187 -3.62 -10.11 4.56
N ALA A 188 -2.29 -10.11 4.56
CA ALA A 188 -1.48 -11.31 4.29
C ALA A 188 -1.68 -12.46 5.30
N GLU A 189 -2.24 -12.18 6.47
CA GLU A 189 -2.46 -13.16 7.56
C GLU A 189 -3.93 -13.61 7.66
N LEU A 190 -4.84 -13.00 6.89
CA LEU A 190 -6.29 -13.24 7.02
C LEU A 190 -6.67 -14.69 6.80
N LYS A 191 -6.20 -15.31 5.73
CA LYS A 191 -6.54 -16.70 5.39
C LYS A 191 -6.10 -17.68 6.49
N GLN A 192 -4.90 -17.48 7.04
CA GLN A 192 -4.40 -18.29 8.14
C GLN A 192 -5.24 -18.10 9.41
N ALA A 193 -5.62 -16.85 9.72
CA ALA A 193 -6.42 -16.54 10.89
C ALA A 193 -7.82 -17.16 10.85
N LEU A 194 -8.45 -17.20 9.68
CA LEU A 194 -9.72 -17.90 9.44
C LEU A 194 -9.53 -19.41 9.59
N ALA A 195 -8.56 -20.01 8.91
CA ALA A 195 -8.30 -21.45 8.92
C ALA A 195 -7.98 -21.98 10.33
N THR A 196 -7.34 -21.18 11.17
CA THR A 196 -6.98 -21.56 12.56
C THR A 196 -8.05 -21.19 13.60
N GLY A 197 -9.15 -20.53 13.20
CA GLY A 197 -10.20 -20.10 14.10
C GLY A 197 -9.80 -18.98 15.07
N VAL A 198 -8.73 -18.24 14.77
CA VAL A 198 -8.37 -17.00 15.48
C VAL A 198 -9.47 -15.97 15.30
N VAL A 199 -10.06 -15.92 14.10
CA VAL A 199 -11.27 -15.15 13.79
C VAL A 199 -12.28 -16.02 13.04
N ALA A 200 -13.57 -15.68 13.14
CA ALA A 200 -14.68 -16.38 12.51
C ALA A 200 -15.49 -15.48 11.56
N ALA A 201 -15.15 -14.20 11.52
CA ALA A 201 -15.78 -13.20 10.67
C ALA A 201 -14.79 -12.04 10.42
N PHE A 202 -15.04 -11.24 9.39
CA PHE A 202 -14.20 -10.08 9.08
C PHE A 202 -14.93 -9.01 8.29
N ILE A 203 -14.34 -7.82 8.21
CA ILE A 203 -14.69 -6.75 7.27
C ILE A 203 -13.57 -6.60 6.24
N SER A 204 -13.94 -6.53 4.97
CA SER A 204 -13.01 -6.24 3.88
C SER A 204 -13.77 -5.88 2.60
N SER A 205 -13.03 -5.56 1.54
CA SER A 205 -13.59 -5.31 0.22
C SER A 205 -13.99 -6.60 -0.51
N GLY A 206 -14.87 -6.48 -1.49
CA GLY A 206 -15.19 -7.60 -2.38
C GLY A 206 -13.98 -8.13 -3.15
N SER A 207 -12.99 -7.28 -3.48
CA SER A 207 -11.75 -7.74 -4.12
C SER A 207 -10.93 -8.66 -3.21
N THR A 208 -10.78 -8.31 -1.93
CA THR A 208 -10.16 -9.21 -0.95
C THR A 208 -10.93 -10.53 -0.85
N GLY A 209 -12.27 -10.47 -0.88
CA GLY A 209 -13.10 -11.67 -0.88
C GLY A 209 -12.79 -12.61 -2.04
N VAL A 210 -12.51 -12.05 -3.23
CA VAL A 210 -12.12 -12.82 -4.43
C VAL A 210 -10.69 -13.33 -4.32
N ASP A 211 -9.74 -12.49 -3.96
CA ASP A 211 -8.31 -12.83 -3.87
C ASP A 211 -8.10 -14.00 -2.87
N GLU A 212 -8.74 -13.92 -1.71
CA GLU A 212 -8.62 -14.91 -0.63
C GLU A 212 -9.60 -16.09 -0.78
N LYS A 213 -10.47 -16.08 -1.81
CA LYS A 213 -11.51 -17.10 -2.05
C LYS A 213 -12.33 -17.39 -0.79
N VAL A 214 -12.77 -16.33 -0.14
CA VAL A 214 -13.40 -16.42 1.19
C VAL A 214 -14.68 -17.28 1.23
N TRP A 215 -15.30 -17.56 0.08
CA TRP A 215 -16.42 -18.48 -0.04
C TRP A 215 -16.05 -19.95 0.27
N GLU A 216 -14.76 -20.29 0.36
CA GLU A 216 -14.30 -21.59 0.80
C GLU A 216 -14.43 -21.75 2.34
N ASP A 217 -14.35 -20.63 3.07
CA ASP A 217 -14.33 -20.59 4.55
C ASP A 217 -15.63 -20.00 5.14
N LEU A 218 -16.24 -19.03 4.44
CA LEU A 218 -17.42 -18.28 4.91
C LEU A 218 -18.54 -18.34 3.88
N THR A 219 -19.79 -18.28 4.35
CA THR A 219 -20.97 -18.53 3.53
C THR A 219 -21.95 -17.35 3.46
N HIS A 220 -21.73 -16.29 4.26
CA HIS A 220 -22.62 -15.13 4.36
C HIS A 220 -21.83 -13.82 4.26
N PHE A 221 -22.24 -12.96 3.31
CA PHE A 221 -21.61 -11.66 3.05
C PHE A 221 -22.58 -10.70 2.37
#